data_e0acafa5340dd527af32caed96699924
#
_entry.id   e0acafa5340dd527af32caed96699924
#
_cell.length_a   1.000
_cell.length_b   1.000
_cell.length_c   1.000
_cell.angle_alpha   90.00
_cell.angle_beta   90.00
_cell.angle_gamma   90.00
#
_symmetry.space_group_name_H-M   'P 1'
#
loop_
_entity.id
_entity.type
_entity.pdbx_description
1 polymer ?
#
loop_
_entity_poly.entity_id
_entity_poly.type
_entity_poly.pdbx_seq_one_letter_code
_entity_poly.pdbx_strand_id
1 'polypeptide(L)'
;MPYILSLVTFLPLLGAAAIFATRLGSKTQEAAAPAARWIALITTLVVLAVSVLLVAGFDPSNPGYQFVEMVPWFAGASYHLGVDGVSILFVLLTAFLMPICIVASWRSIETRVVEYMIAFLILETLVIGVFTALDLFLFYIFFEGTLVPMFLILSLIHI
;
A
#
# COMPACT_ATOMS: atom_id res chain seq x y z
N MET A 1 -17.51 -9.02 3.11
CA MET A 1 -16.35 -9.84 2.71
C MET A 1 -15.39 -9.94 3.87
N PRO A 2 -15.17 -11.13 4.41
CA PRO A 2 -14.15 -11.28 5.44
C PRO A 2 -12.76 -10.93 4.85
N TYR A 3 -11.92 -10.32 5.65
CA TYR A 3 -10.54 -9.97 5.29
C TYR A 3 -10.36 -8.95 4.15
N ILE A 4 -11.36 -8.10 3.87
CA ILE A 4 -11.24 -7.08 2.82
C ILE A 4 -10.19 -6.01 3.18
N LEU A 5 -10.05 -5.64 4.46
CA LEU A 5 -9.03 -4.70 4.91
C LEU A 5 -7.62 -5.28 4.76
N SER A 6 -7.43 -6.54 5.12
CA SER A 6 -6.15 -7.22 4.86
C SER A 6 -5.85 -7.28 3.37
N LEU A 7 -6.85 -7.55 2.54
CA LEU A 7 -6.69 -7.56 1.08
C LEU A 7 -6.22 -6.20 0.57
N VAL A 8 -6.92 -5.11 0.92
CA VAL A 8 -6.55 -3.74 0.50
C VAL A 8 -5.16 -3.38 1.00
N THR A 9 -4.83 -3.72 2.24
CA THR A 9 -3.55 -3.38 2.86
C THR A 9 -2.37 -4.09 2.22
N PHE A 10 -2.49 -5.39 1.95
CA PHE A 10 -1.36 -6.21 1.47
C PHE A 10 -1.33 -6.43 -0.04
N LEU A 11 -2.37 -6.03 -0.77
CA LEU A 11 -2.40 -6.13 -2.23
C LEU A 11 -1.22 -5.41 -2.91
N PRO A 12 -0.77 -4.21 -2.48
CA PRO A 12 0.41 -3.58 -3.05
C PRO A 12 1.69 -4.42 -2.90
N LEU A 13 1.82 -5.20 -1.83
CA LEU A 13 2.98 -6.08 -1.66
C LEU A 13 3.02 -7.21 -2.70
N LEU A 14 1.88 -7.68 -3.17
CA LEU A 14 1.84 -8.64 -4.29
C LEU A 14 2.38 -8.00 -5.57
N GLY A 15 2.05 -6.74 -5.82
CA GLY A 15 2.63 -5.98 -6.92
C GLY A 15 4.13 -5.78 -6.76
N ALA A 16 4.61 -5.46 -5.57
CA ALA A 16 6.04 -5.35 -5.28
C ALA A 16 6.78 -6.68 -5.49
N ALA A 17 6.19 -7.80 -5.06
CA ALA A 17 6.74 -9.14 -5.31
C ALA A 17 6.78 -9.49 -6.80
N ALA A 18 5.73 -9.12 -7.56
CA ALA A 18 5.69 -9.31 -9.02
C ALA A 18 6.79 -8.50 -9.71
N ILE A 19 7.01 -7.24 -9.32
CA ILE A 19 8.10 -6.41 -9.85
C ILE A 19 9.46 -7.05 -9.52
N PHE A 20 9.64 -7.51 -8.29
CA PHE A 20 10.87 -8.19 -7.89
C PHE A 20 11.11 -9.46 -8.70
N ALA A 21 10.08 -10.25 -8.98
CA ALA A 21 10.17 -11.44 -9.83
C ALA A 21 10.60 -11.08 -11.27
N THR A 22 10.03 -10.01 -11.85
CA THR A 22 10.46 -9.54 -13.18
C THR A 22 11.92 -9.09 -13.19
N ARG A 23 12.39 -8.49 -12.09
CA ARG A 23 13.79 -8.10 -11.94
C ARG A 23 14.73 -9.30 -11.91
N LEU A 24 14.34 -10.37 -11.23
CA LEU A 24 15.14 -11.61 -11.18
C LEU A 24 15.23 -12.29 -12.57
N GLY A 25 14.17 -12.21 -13.37
CA GLY A 25 14.14 -12.75 -14.73
C GLY A 25 14.82 -11.89 -15.78
N SER A 26 15.16 -10.64 -15.47
CA SER A 26 15.75 -9.69 -16.43
C SER A 26 17.27 -9.63 -16.31
N LYS A 27 17.97 -9.53 -17.45
CA LYS A 27 19.42 -9.44 -17.46
C LYS A 27 19.96 -8.15 -16.89
N THR A 28 19.21 -7.05 -17.04
CA THR A 28 19.58 -5.71 -16.53
C THR A 28 18.40 -5.05 -15.82
N GLN A 29 18.70 -4.09 -14.97
CA GLN A 29 17.69 -3.30 -14.27
C GLN A 29 16.85 -2.44 -15.25
N GLU A 30 17.49 -1.93 -16.27
CA GLU A 30 16.84 -1.12 -17.31
C GLU A 30 15.83 -1.93 -18.12
N ALA A 31 16.10 -3.20 -18.40
CA ALA A 31 15.19 -4.08 -19.11
C ALA A 31 13.90 -4.38 -18.30
N ALA A 32 13.98 -4.36 -16.97
CA ALA A 32 12.82 -4.56 -16.09
C ALA A 32 12.00 -3.27 -15.85
N ALA A 33 12.54 -2.10 -16.13
CA ALA A 33 11.91 -0.82 -15.81
C ALA A 33 10.52 -0.62 -16.43
N PRO A 34 10.25 -0.90 -17.72
CA PRO A 34 8.91 -0.76 -18.30
C PRO A 34 7.88 -1.68 -17.62
N ALA A 35 8.26 -2.92 -17.37
CA ALA A 35 7.39 -3.88 -16.67
C ALA A 35 7.10 -3.42 -15.24
N ALA A 36 8.09 -2.92 -14.51
CA ALA A 36 7.93 -2.40 -13.16
C ALA A 36 6.93 -1.24 -13.11
N ARG A 37 7.01 -0.30 -14.04
CA ARG A 37 6.06 0.83 -14.13
C ARG A 37 4.63 0.36 -14.36
N TRP A 38 4.42 -0.55 -15.31
CA TRP A 38 3.09 -1.07 -15.61
C TRP A 38 2.52 -1.91 -14.47
N ILE A 39 3.32 -2.77 -13.86
CA ILE A 39 2.88 -3.57 -12.70
C ILE A 39 2.50 -2.65 -11.55
N ALA A 40 3.30 -1.64 -11.23
CA ALA A 40 3.01 -0.68 -10.19
C ALA A 40 1.70 0.07 -10.47
N LEU A 41 1.51 0.58 -11.70
CA LEU A 41 0.29 1.29 -12.07
C LEU A 41 -0.96 0.39 -11.98
N ILE A 42 -0.90 -0.80 -12.53
CA ILE A 42 -2.02 -1.75 -12.48
C ILE A 42 -2.35 -2.12 -11.03
N THR A 43 -1.34 -2.40 -10.22
CA THR A 43 -1.52 -2.74 -8.81
C THR A 43 -2.20 -1.62 -8.05
N THR A 44 -1.74 -0.38 -8.20
CA THR A 44 -2.34 0.78 -7.52
C THR A 44 -3.76 1.06 -8.00
N LEU A 45 -4.06 0.84 -9.28
CA LEU A 45 -5.43 0.94 -9.80
C LEU A 45 -6.35 -0.16 -9.25
N VAL A 46 -5.86 -1.37 -9.09
CA VAL A 46 -6.63 -2.46 -8.46
C VAL A 46 -6.88 -2.15 -6.98
N VAL A 47 -5.89 -1.65 -6.25
CA VAL A 47 -6.07 -1.19 -4.87
C VAL A 47 -7.12 -0.10 -4.79
N LEU A 48 -7.10 0.87 -5.70
CA LEU A 48 -8.12 1.91 -5.77
C LEU A 48 -9.52 1.33 -6.02
N ALA A 49 -9.66 0.40 -6.95
CA ALA A 49 -10.95 -0.24 -7.24
C ALA A 49 -11.49 -0.98 -6.00
N VAL A 50 -10.65 -1.74 -5.30
CA VAL A 50 -11.04 -2.44 -4.07
C VAL A 50 -11.38 -1.45 -2.95
N SER A 51 -10.67 -0.33 -2.85
CA SER A 51 -10.97 0.74 -1.89
C SER A 51 -12.30 1.42 -2.17
N VAL A 52 -12.66 1.62 -3.44
CA VAL A 52 -13.99 2.12 -3.82
C VAL A 52 -15.09 1.13 -3.43
N LEU A 53 -14.87 -0.17 -3.63
CA LEU A 53 -15.81 -1.20 -3.18
C LEU A 53 -15.96 -1.21 -1.65
N LEU A 54 -14.86 -0.98 -0.92
CA LEU A 54 -14.87 -0.84 0.54
C LEU A 54 -15.75 0.33 0.96
N VAL A 55 -15.62 1.49 0.33
CA VAL A 55 -16.44 2.68 0.60
C VAL A 55 -17.90 2.43 0.25
N ALA A 56 -18.18 1.76 -0.87
CA ALA A 56 -19.54 1.43 -1.28
C ALA A 56 -20.25 0.48 -0.31
N GLY A 57 -19.50 -0.37 0.39
CA GLY A 57 -20.02 -1.26 1.42
C GLY A 57 -20.06 -0.67 2.82
N PHE A 58 -19.59 0.57 2.99
CA PHE A 58 -19.56 1.24 4.29
C PHE A 58 -20.96 1.77 4.67
N ASP A 59 -21.39 1.50 5.91
CA ASP A 59 -22.65 2.00 6.45
C ASP A 59 -22.41 3.25 7.31
N PRO A 60 -22.74 4.45 6.82
CA PRO A 60 -22.53 5.69 7.56
C PRO A 60 -23.44 5.86 8.79
N SER A 61 -24.48 5.03 8.93
CA SER A 61 -25.37 5.06 10.09
C SER A 61 -24.81 4.31 11.30
N ASN A 62 -23.83 3.45 11.10
CA ASN A 62 -23.19 2.68 12.16
C ASN A 62 -22.03 3.49 12.77
N PRO A 63 -22.11 3.89 14.06
CA PRO A 63 -21.07 4.69 14.72
C PRO A 63 -19.82 3.89 15.11
N GLY A 64 -19.84 2.57 14.96
CA GLY A 64 -18.73 1.67 15.32
C GLY A 64 -17.74 1.44 14.17
N TYR A 65 -16.64 0.77 14.49
CA TYR A 65 -15.71 0.29 13.48
C TYR A 65 -16.34 -0.78 12.59
N GLN A 66 -16.05 -0.72 11.31
CA GLN A 66 -16.58 -1.65 10.31
C GLN A 66 -15.44 -2.43 9.65
N PHE A 67 -15.80 -3.55 9.03
CA PHE A 67 -14.85 -4.48 8.41
C PHE A 67 -13.76 -4.97 9.37
N VAL A 68 -14.11 -5.09 10.66
CA VAL A 68 -13.15 -5.44 11.72
C VAL A 68 -12.57 -6.83 11.49
N GLU A 69 -11.26 -6.90 11.49
CA GLU A 69 -10.47 -8.13 11.42
C GLU A 69 -9.59 -8.21 12.67
N MET A 70 -9.68 -9.30 13.42
CA MET A 70 -8.91 -9.46 14.66
C MET A 70 -8.31 -10.85 14.74
N VAL A 71 -6.99 -10.91 14.85
CA VAL A 71 -6.24 -12.13 15.13
C VAL A 71 -5.34 -11.87 16.34
N PRO A 72 -5.53 -12.57 17.44
CA PRO A 72 -4.70 -12.37 18.62
C PRO A 72 -3.25 -12.84 18.36
N TRP A 73 -2.29 -12.04 18.85
CA TRP A 73 -0.86 -12.35 18.82
C TRP A 73 -0.37 -12.68 20.22
N PHE A 74 0.87 -12.33 20.49
CA PHE A 74 1.53 -12.56 21.76
C PHE A 74 1.51 -11.30 22.65
N ALA A 75 1.65 -11.48 23.97
CA ALA A 75 1.82 -10.41 24.95
C ALA A 75 0.71 -9.33 24.96
N GLY A 76 -0.51 -9.70 24.56
CA GLY A 76 -1.65 -8.77 24.52
C GLY A 76 -1.72 -7.92 23.25
N ALA A 77 -0.78 -8.02 22.34
CA ALA A 77 -0.88 -7.43 21.00
C ALA A 77 -1.81 -8.25 20.11
N SER A 78 -2.45 -7.59 19.15
CA SER A 78 -3.34 -8.23 18.19
C SER A 78 -3.19 -7.64 16.80
N TYR A 79 -3.33 -8.48 15.78
CA TYR A 79 -3.57 -8.02 14.43
C TYR A 79 -5.03 -7.60 14.35
N HIS A 80 -5.27 -6.30 14.55
CA HIS A 80 -6.60 -5.75 14.67
C HIS A 80 -6.76 -4.59 13.70
N LEU A 81 -7.54 -4.81 12.64
CA LEU A 81 -7.86 -3.81 11.64
C LEU A 81 -9.34 -3.46 11.70
N GLY A 82 -9.65 -2.21 11.35
CA GLY A 82 -11.01 -1.73 11.22
C GLY A 82 -11.00 -0.31 10.67
N VAL A 83 -12.13 0.13 10.17
CA VAL A 83 -12.30 1.50 9.65
C VAL A 83 -13.53 2.16 10.26
N ASP A 84 -13.41 3.47 10.48
CA ASP A 84 -14.51 4.35 10.80
C ASP A 84 -14.77 5.33 9.63
N GLY A 85 -15.70 6.26 9.81
CA GLY A 85 -16.06 7.23 8.77
C GLY A 85 -14.94 8.17 8.36
N VAL A 86 -13.93 8.38 9.22
CA VAL A 86 -12.77 9.23 8.92
C VAL A 86 -11.66 8.41 8.26
N SER A 87 -11.30 7.28 8.85
CA SER A 87 -10.19 6.45 8.36
C SER A 87 -10.46 5.86 6.98
N ILE A 88 -11.72 5.51 6.66
CA ILE A 88 -12.07 5.00 5.32
C ILE A 88 -11.80 6.03 4.22
N LEU A 89 -12.00 7.32 4.50
CA LEU A 89 -11.70 8.39 3.57
C LEU A 89 -10.19 8.54 3.35
N PHE A 90 -9.37 8.36 4.39
CA PHE A 90 -7.92 8.37 4.26
C PHE A 90 -7.39 7.14 3.50
N VAL A 91 -8.00 5.99 3.68
CA VAL A 91 -7.67 4.79 2.88
C VAL A 91 -7.98 5.04 1.40
N LEU A 92 -9.16 5.58 1.10
CA LEU A 92 -9.54 5.93 -0.28
C LEU A 92 -8.61 7.00 -0.86
N LEU A 93 -8.28 8.04 -0.08
CA LEU A 93 -7.37 9.10 -0.52
C LEU A 93 -5.99 8.54 -0.85
N THR A 94 -5.44 7.68 -0.01
CA THR A 94 -4.16 7.02 -0.26
C THR A 94 -4.21 6.21 -1.56
N ALA A 95 -5.22 5.36 -1.70
CA ALA A 95 -5.41 4.55 -2.90
C ALA A 95 -5.61 5.39 -4.17
N PHE A 96 -6.20 6.57 -4.07
CA PHE A 96 -6.38 7.51 -5.18
C PHE A 96 -5.09 8.24 -5.55
N LEU A 97 -4.29 8.65 -4.57
CA LEU A 97 -3.05 9.41 -4.81
C LEU A 97 -1.94 8.53 -5.39
N MET A 98 -1.86 7.26 -5.04
CA MET A 98 -0.77 6.39 -5.47
C MET A 98 -0.67 6.21 -6.99
N PRO A 99 -1.75 5.93 -7.75
CA PRO A 99 -1.67 5.88 -9.20
C PRO A 99 -1.21 7.21 -9.81
N ILE A 100 -1.64 8.34 -9.25
CA ILE A 100 -1.24 9.67 -9.70
C ILE A 100 0.25 9.86 -9.50
N CYS A 101 0.80 9.48 -8.34
CA CYS A 101 2.24 9.55 -8.06
C CYS A 101 3.05 8.68 -9.01
N ILE A 102 2.58 7.46 -9.32
CA ILE A 102 3.24 6.58 -10.28
C ILE A 102 3.29 7.22 -11.68
N VAL A 103 2.18 7.77 -12.15
CA VAL A 103 2.13 8.45 -13.45
C VAL A 103 2.98 9.71 -13.46
N ALA A 104 2.94 10.51 -12.40
CA ALA A 104 3.74 11.73 -12.29
C ALA A 104 5.25 11.45 -12.32
N SER A 105 5.68 10.35 -11.71
CA SER A 105 7.09 9.93 -11.69
C SER A 105 7.51 9.12 -12.91
N TRP A 106 6.62 8.84 -13.84
CA TRP A 106 6.87 7.94 -14.98
C TRP A 106 8.07 8.33 -15.82
N ARG A 107 8.25 9.64 -16.06
CA ARG A 107 9.35 10.20 -16.84
C ARG A 107 10.44 10.84 -15.97
N SER A 108 10.09 11.22 -14.74
CA SER A 108 11.03 11.91 -13.84
C SER A 108 12.07 10.96 -13.24
N ILE A 109 11.72 9.69 -13.08
CA ILE A 109 12.61 8.66 -12.54
C ILE A 109 13.09 7.78 -13.69
N GLU A 110 14.35 7.94 -14.06
CA GLU A 110 14.98 7.23 -15.17
C GLU A 110 15.93 6.12 -14.69
N THR A 111 16.54 6.33 -13.52
CA THR A 111 17.46 5.38 -12.90
C THR A 111 16.82 4.65 -11.72
N ARG A 112 17.21 3.38 -11.51
CA ARG A 112 16.73 2.56 -10.39
C ARG A 112 15.19 2.50 -10.26
N VAL A 113 14.52 2.48 -11.41
CA VAL A 113 13.04 2.49 -11.51
C VAL A 113 12.39 1.35 -10.74
N VAL A 114 12.96 0.15 -10.84
CA VAL A 114 12.45 -1.06 -10.16
C VAL A 114 12.40 -0.85 -8.64
N GLU A 115 13.48 -0.35 -8.05
CA GLU A 115 13.58 -0.11 -6.61
C GLU A 115 12.61 0.98 -6.17
N TYR A 116 12.49 2.05 -6.97
CA TYR A 116 11.55 3.14 -6.72
C TYR A 116 10.10 2.66 -6.70
N MET A 117 9.69 1.86 -7.69
CA MET A 117 8.33 1.33 -7.77
C MET A 117 8.01 0.35 -6.63
N ILE A 118 8.97 -0.51 -6.26
CA ILE A 118 8.83 -1.41 -5.11
C ILE A 118 8.67 -0.60 -3.82
N ALA A 119 9.50 0.42 -3.61
CA ALA A 119 9.43 1.27 -2.42
C ALA A 119 8.07 1.99 -2.33
N PHE A 120 7.52 2.47 -3.45
CA PHE A 120 6.18 3.08 -3.49
C PHE A 120 5.07 2.11 -3.10
N LEU A 121 5.10 0.89 -3.60
CA LEU A 121 4.09 -0.13 -3.26
C LEU A 121 4.17 -0.56 -1.79
N ILE A 122 5.39 -0.69 -1.25
CA ILE A 122 5.59 -0.95 0.18
C ILE A 122 5.06 0.22 1.01
N LEU A 123 5.34 1.46 0.61
CA LEU A 123 4.84 2.65 1.29
C LEU A 123 3.29 2.67 1.29
N GLU A 124 2.66 2.36 0.18
CA GLU A 124 1.19 2.26 0.08
C GLU A 124 0.61 1.27 1.10
N THR A 125 1.17 0.07 1.19
CA THR A 125 0.78 -0.93 2.18
C THR A 125 0.89 -0.39 3.60
N LEU A 126 2.02 0.21 3.94
CA LEU A 126 2.27 0.70 5.29
C LEU A 126 1.37 1.88 5.67
N VAL A 127 1.12 2.81 4.74
CA VAL A 127 0.22 3.96 4.97
C VAL A 127 -1.23 3.50 5.15
N ILE A 128 -1.71 2.57 4.33
CA ILE A 128 -3.06 2.00 4.50
C ILE A 128 -3.14 1.28 5.86
N GLY A 129 -2.11 0.55 6.24
CA GLY A 129 -2.02 -0.11 7.55
C GLY A 129 -2.11 0.87 8.71
N VAL A 130 -1.47 2.03 8.62
CA VAL A 130 -1.55 3.11 9.63
C VAL A 130 -2.98 3.57 9.82
N PHE A 131 -3.74 3.76 8.75
CA PHE A 131 -5.12 4.24 8.83
C PHE A 131 -6.13 3.18 9.25
N THR A 132 -5.79 1.91 9.17
CA THR A 132 -6.69 0.80 9.49
C THR A 132 -6.38 0.10 10.80
N ALA A 133 -5.18 0.29 11.38
CA ALA A 133 -4.77 -0.36 12.62
C ALA A 133 -5.58 0.12 13.82
N LEU A 134 -6.17 -0.82 14.55
CA LEU A 134 -6.89 -0.58 15.81
C LEU A 134 -6.09 -1.00 17.06
N ASP A 135 -4.98 -1.70 16.88
CA ASP A 135 -4.04 -2.05 17.94
C ASP A 135 -2.86 -1.08 17.93
N LEU A 136 -2.47 -0.57 19.11
CA LEU A 136 -1.40 0.41 19.22
C LEU A 136 -0.04 -0.15 18.77
N PHE A 137 0.24 -1.41 19.07
CA PHE A 137 1.48 -2.06 18.66
C PHE A 137 1.53 -2.26 17.13
N LEU A 138 0.42 -2.69 16.53
CA LEU A 138 0.28 -2.81 15.09
C LEU A 138 0.41 -1.45 14.39
N PHE A 139 -0.23 -0.42 14.93
CA PHE A 139 -0.09 0.96 14.45
C PHE A 139 1.37 1.42 14.46
N TYR A 140 2.06 1.17 15.56
CA TYR A 140 3.47 1.52 15.71
C TYR A 140 4.35 0.84 14.66
N ILE A 141 4.14 -0.46 14.41
CA ILE A 141 4.87 -1.20 13.38
C ILE A 141 4.66 -0.58 11.99
N PHE A 142 3.43 -0.30 11.60
CA PHE A 142 3.12 0.32 10.32
C PHE A 142 3.69 1.74 10.22
N PHE A 143 3.55 2.53 11.26
CA PHE A 143 4.03 3.91 11.30
C PHE A 143 5.55 3.98 11.19
N GLU A 144 6.27 3.24 12.01
CA GLU A 144 7.74 3.18 11.95
C GLU A 144 8.22 2.57 10.62
N GLY A 145 7.50 1.57 10.11
CA GLY A 145 7.80 0.96 8.82
C GLY A 145 7.73 1.95 7.65
N THR A 146 6.88 2.98 7.70
CA THR A 146 6.76 3.98 6.63
C THR A 146 8.03 4.81 6.44
N LEU A 147 8.84 4.95 7.47
CA LEU A 147 10.07 5.75 7.41
C LEU A 147 11.10 5.15 6.44
N VAL A 148 11.18 3.82 6.35
CA VAL A 148 12.16 3.15 5.49
C VAL A 148 11.89 3.39 4.00
N PRO A 149 10.71 3.07 3.45
CA PRO A 149 10.44 3.33 2.04
C PRO A 149 10.42 4.82 1.72
N MET A 150 9.97 5.68 2.64
CA MET A 150 10.01 7.13 2.43
C MET A 150 11.44 7.64 2.31
N PHE A 151 12.35 7.20 3.15
CA PHE A 151 13.78 7.53 3.04
C PHE A 151 14.38 7.04 1.72
N LEU A 152 14.06 5.81 1.31
CA LEU A 152 14.53 5.25 0.03
C LEU A 152 14.02 6.07 -1.16
N ILE A 153 12.74 6.42 -1.18
CA ILE A 153 12.15 7.23 -2.25
C ILE A 153 12.83 8.59 -2.36
N LEU A 154 13.02 9.26 -1.23
CA LEU A 154 13.71 10.56 -1.21
C LEU A 154 15.17 10.44 -1.69
N SER A 155 15.86 9.39 -1.30
CA SER A 155 17.22 9.11 -1.77
C SER A 155 17.28 8.89 -3.28
N LEU A 156 16.30 8.14 -3.83
CA LEU A 156 16.23 7.84 -5.27
C LEU A 156 15.84 9.05 -6.12
N ILE A 157 15.06 9.99 -5.58
CA ILE A 157 14.70 11.25 -6.27
C ILE A 157 15.92 12.16 -6.39
N HIS A 158 16.84 12.13 -5.43
CA HIS A 158 18.04 13.00 -5.43
C HIS A 158 19.23 12.42 -6.19
N ILE A 159 19.14 11.21 -6.71
CA ILE A 159 20.15 10.61 -7.58
C ILE A 159 19.84 10.92 -9.04
#